data_dcdf4f2ef944b494d393f9ab523ca8ca
#
_entry.id   dcdf4f2ef944b494d393f9ab523ca8ca
#
_cell.length_a   1.000
_cell.length_b   1.000
_cell.length_c   1.000
_cell.angle_alpha   90.00
_cell.angle_beta   90.00
_cell.angle_gamma   90.00
#
_symmetry.space_group_name_H-M   'P 1'
#
loop_
_entity.id
_entity.type
_entity.pdbx_description
1 polymer ?
#
loop_
_entity_poly.entity_id
_entity_poly.type
_entity_poly.pdbx_seq_one_letter_code
_entity_poly.pdbx_strand_id
1 'polypeptide(L)'
;MNELLAYLGPRGTYTEQAALNYSSSATLKPFPSISEVVRTVASHEAAEGIIPIENSLFGSVTETLDLLIREPKLAIRNEIVIAIQHCLIVSSSHKEQEIHRIYSHPQALGQCSDFLKNNFPEAQLIATLSTSAAVEQVMTQDGDSAAIGPERAALINGATVVKKGIQNNPYNVTRFIVIADSDHPPTGNDKTSICFSFAEDKPGLLNTVLLSIAAKGVNLSKIESRPTGKILGEYYFLIDLNGHRQEANVAKIIAEITPATCLLYTSDAADDTP
;
A
#
# COMPACT_ATOMS: atom_id res chain seq x y z
N MET A 1 14.09 24.12 -3.51
CA MET A 1 14.62 22.96 -2.72
C MET A 1 13.76 21.79 -3.13
N ASN A 2 14.35 20.65 -3.47
CA ASN A 2 13.55 19.45 -3.75
C ASN A 2 12.82 19.06 -2.48
N GLU A 3 11.50 18.88 -2.55
CA GLU A 3 10.69 18.48 -1.42
C GLU A 3 11.04 17.04 -1.01
N LEU A 4 11.10 16.79 0.30
CA LEU A 4 11.39 15.46 0.83
C LEU A 4 10.12 14.61 0.72
N LEU A 5 10.23 13.45 0.07
CA LEU A 5 9.20 12.42 -0.03
C LEU A 5 9.62 11.22 0.82
N ALA A 6 8.93 11.03 1.94
CA ALA A 6 9.13 9.89 2.81
C ALA A 6 8.47 8.63 2.23
N TYR A 7 9.06 7.45 2.41
CA TYR A 7 8.41 6.21 1.99
C TYR A 7 8.76 5.04 2.90
N LEU A 8 7.90 4.02 2.94
CA LEU A 8 8.19 2.78 3.66
C LEU A 8 9.34 2.04 2.97
N GLY A 9 10.51 2.00 3.64
CA GLY A 9 11.70 1.30 3.19
C GLY A 9 11.67 -0.21 3.40
N PRO A 10 12.82 -0.84 3.18
CA PRO A 10 14.08 -0.28 2.71
C PRO A 10 14.08 0.14 1.23
N ARG A 11 15.24 0.55 0.71
CA ARG A 11 15.42 0.76 -0.73
C ARG A 11 15.20 -0.56 -1.49
N GLY A 12 14.78 -0.45 -2.75
CA GLY A 12 14.51 -1.63 -3.59
C GLY A 12 13.12 -2.25 -3.39
N THR A 13 12.25 -1.65 -2.57
CA THR A 13 10.88 -2.12 -2.33
C THR A 13 9.90 -1.64 -3.40
N TYR A 14 8.71 -2.23 -3.43
CA TYR A 14 7.59 -1.75 -4.25
C TYR A 14 7.12 -0.35 -3.81
N THR A 15 7.28 0.01 -2.54
CA THR A 15 7.00 1.37 -2.06
C THR A 15 7.98 2.38 -2.64
N GLU A 16 9.28 2.05 -2.75
CA GLU A 16 10.23 2.89 -3.48
C GLU A 16 9.84 3.04 -4.95
N GLN A 17 9.38 1.95 -5.58
CA GLN A 17 8.90 2.00 -6.96
C GLN A 17 7.70 2.93 -7.11
N ALA A 18 6.73 2.87 -6.18
CA ALA A 18 5.61 3.80 -6.13
C ALA A 18 6.08 5.25 -5.98
N ALA A 19 7.05 5.50 -5.10
CA ALA A 19 7.62 6.83 -4.89
C ALA A 19 8.32 7.39 -6.15
N LEU A 20 9.03 6.56 -6.88
CA LEU A 20 9.68 6.93 -8.15
C LEU A 20 8.66 7.20 -9.27
N ASN A 21 7.56 6.43 -9.31
CA ASN A 21 6.49 6.65 -10.27
C ASN A 21 5.74 7.96 -9.98
N TYR A 22 5.52 8.26 -8.69
CA TYR A 22 4.84 9.47 -8.26
C TYR A 22 5.66 10.73 -8.53
N SER A 23 6.94 10.73 -8.19
CA SER A 23 7.80 11.91 -8.39
C SER A 23 9.22 11.52 -8.80
N SER A 24 9.62 11.99 -10.00
CA SER A 24 11.00 11.84 -10.49
C SER A 24 11.96 12.91 -9.97
N SER A 25 11.45 13.97 -9.33
CA SER A 25 12.22 15.14 -8.88
C SER A 25 12.36 15.26 -7.38
N ALA A 26 11.53 14.56 -6.58
CA ALA A 26 11.59 14.61 -5.13
C ALA A 26 12.85 13.92 -4.57
N THR A 27 13.29 14.38 -3.40
CA THR A 27 14.33 13.68 -2.63
C THR A 27 13.68 12.54 -1.82
N LEU A 28 13.92 11.30 -2.26
CA LEU A 28 13.34 10.11 -1.63
C LEU A 28 14.11 9.71 -0.36
N LYS A 29 13.40 9.46 0.74
CA LYS A 29 13.98 8.98 2.01
C LYS A 29 13.21 7.78 2.55
N PRO A 30 13.87 6.60 2.71
CA PRO A 30 13.26 5.43 3.30
C PRO A 30 13.13 5.57 4.82
N PHE A 31 12.04 5.02 5.37
CA PHE A 31 11.79 4.89 6.80
C PHE A 31 11.46 3.43 7.15
N PRO A 32 11.80 2.95 8.35
CA PRO A 32 11.69 1.54 8.70
C PRO A 32 10.25 1.06 8.97
N SER A 33 9.30 1.98 9.20
CA SER A 33 7.90 1.64 9.47
C SER A 33 6.93 2.64 8.87
N ILE A 34 5.67 2.21 8.66
CA ILE A 34 4.56 3.06 8.22
C ILE A 34 4.35 4.19 9.23
N SER A 35 4.41 3.88 10.52
CA SER A 35 4.22 4.87 11.59
C SER A 35 5.28 5.98 11.56
N GLU A 36 6.53 5.67 11.21
CA GLU A 36 7.56 6.71 11.06
C GLU A 36 7.36 7.58 9.82
N VAL A 37 6.89 7.02 8.71
CA VAL A 37 6.51 7.83 7.53
C VAL A 37 5.40 8.80 7.90
N VAL A 38 4.31 8.31 8.51
CA VAL A 38 3.17 9.12 8.96
C VAL A 38 3.62 10.23 9.91
N ARG A 39 4.43 9.89 10.94
CA ARG A 39 4.95 10.86 11.91
C ARG A 39 5.80 11.95 11.25
N THR A 40 6.65 11.58 10.29
CA THR A 40 7.55 12.50 9.59
C THR A 40 6.77 13.52 8.74
N VAL A 41 5.66 13.10 8.12
CA VAL A 41 4.76 14.02 7.41
C VAL A 41 3.97 14.88 8.40
N ALA A 42 3.39 14.28 9.45
CA ALA A 42 2.63 15.02 10.46
C ALA A 42 3.46 16.06 11.23
N SER A 43 4.78 15.86 11.33
CA SER A 43 5.71 16.84 11.93
C SER A 43 6.28 17.85 10.92
N HIS A 44 5.85 17.82 9.65
CA HIS A 44 6.34 18.66 8.54
C HIS A 44 7.85 18.50 8.25
N GLU A 45 8.47 17.39 8.70
CA GLU A 45 9.85 17.04 8.33
C GLU A 45 9.94 16.52 6.89
N ALA A 46 8.84 15.97 6.35
CA ALA A 46 8.65 15.67 4.94
C ALA A 46 7.37 16.34 4.44
N ALA A 47 7.36 16.78 3.18
CA ALA A 47 6.18 17.36 2.56
C ALA A 47 5.09 16.31 2.31
N GLU A 48 5.51 15.11 1.92
CA GLU A 48 4.64 14.02 1.53
C GLU A 48 5.21 12.67 1.98
N GLY A 49 4.35 11.65 2.10
CA GLY A 49 4.75 10.30 2.42
C GLY A 49 4.01 9.26 1.60
N ILE A 50 4.70 8.18 1.20
CA ILE A 50 4.09 7.07 0.47
C ILE A 50 4.09 5.82 1.32
N ILE A 51 2.90 5.23 1.48
CA ILE A 51 2.65 4.03 2.26
C ILE A 51 1.65 3.10 1.55
N PRO A 52 1.74 1.77 1.73
CA PRO A 52 0.76 0.84 1.18
C PRO A 52 -0.56 0.93 1.95
N ILE A 53 -1.70 0.87 1.26
CA ILE A 53 -3.03 0.85 1.88
C ILE A 53 -3.78 -0.46 1.63
N GLU A 54 -3.52 -1.12 0.49
CA GLU A 54 -4.26 -2.32 0.11
C GLU A 54 -3.48 -3.18 -0.88
N ASN A 55 -3.61 -4.50 -0.75
CA ASN A 55 -3.12 -5.46 -1.74
C ASN A 55 -4.28 -6.32 -2.23
N SER A 56 -4.36 -6.57 -3.53
CA SER A 56 -5.49 -7.30 -4.16
C SER A 56 -5.65 -8.74 -3.67
N LEU A 57 -4.62 -9.36 -3.09
CA LEU A 57 -4.67 -10.73 -2.58
C LEU A 57 -4.83 -10.81 -1.06
N PHE A 58 -4.34 -9.81 -0.31
CA PHE A 58 -4.28 -9.84 1.15
C PHE A 58 -5.20 -8.81 1.81
N GLY A 59 -5.86 -7.96 1.00
CA GLY A 59 -6.74 -6.92 1.51
C GLY A 59 -5.98 -5.72 2.07
N SER A 60 -6.62 -5.04 3.00
CA SER A 60 -6.14 -3.77 3.53
C SER A 60 -4.93 -3.90 4.45
N VAL A 61 -4.03 -2.91 4.36
CA VAL A 61 -2.92 -2.74 5.31
C VAL A 61 -3.48 -2.08 6.57
N THR A 62 -3.79 -2.91 7.54
CA THR A 62 -4.45 -2.55 8.80
C THR A 62 -3.77 -1.40 9.54
N GLU A 63 -2.43 -1.43 9.62
CA GLU A 63 -1.64 -0.37 10.26
C GLU A 63 -1.86 0.99 9.60
N THR A 64 -1.91 1.04 8.27
CA THR A 64 -2.17 2.29 7.52
C THR A 64 -3.55 2.85 7.85
N LEU A 65 -4.58 2.01 7.86
CA LEU A 65 -5.94 2.45 8.18
C LEU A 65 -6.04 2.99 9.62
N ASP A 66 -5.43 2.28 10.58
CA ASP A 66 -5.44 2.69 11.99
C ASP A 66 -4.70 4.02 12.20
N LEU A 67 -3.60 4.26 11.46
CA LEU A 67 -2.85 5.51 11.53
C LEU A 67 -3.62 6.68 10.90
N LEU A 68 -4.27 6.49 9.76
CA LEU A 68 -5.12 7.52 9.14
C LEU A 68 -6.28 7.94 10.07
N ILE A 69 -6.88 6.99 10.80
CA ILE A 69 -7.92 7.28 11.79
C ILE A 69 -7.36 8.12 12.94
N ARG A 70 -6.10 7.89 13.37
CA ARG A 70 -5.47 8.59 14.50
C ARG A 70 -4.92 9.96 14.13
N GLU A 71 -4.56 10.16 12.87
CA GLU A 71 -3.98 11.40 12.35
C GLU A 71 -4.93 12.11 11.36
N PRO A 72 -6.09 12.60 11.82
CA PRO A 72 -7.13 13.14 10.94
C PRO A 72 -6.74 14.46 10.24
N LYS A 73 -5.57 15.01 10.55
CA LYS A 73 -5.01 16.18 9.86
C LYS A 73 -4.31 15.84 8.56
N LEU A 74 -3.88 14.59 8.40
CA LEU A 74 -3.24 14.15 7.17
C LEU A 74 -4.30 13.78 6.13
N ALA A 75 -4.10 14.22 4.92
CA ALA A 75 -4.96 13.92 3.78
C ALA A 75 -4.31 12.86 2.88
N ILE A 76 -5.14 12.02 2.24
CA ILE A 76 -4.72 11.23 1.08
C ILE A 76 -4.74 12.16 -0.12
N ARG A 77 -3.58 12.42 -0.70
CA ARG A 77 -3.43 13.37 -1.80
C ARG A 77 -3.47 12.70 -3.16
N ASN A 78 -2.98 11.47 -3.24
CA ASN A 78 -2.87 10.72 -4.48
C ASN A 78 -2.86 9.21 -4.19
N GLU A 79 -3.18 8.38 -5.19
CA GLU A 79 -2.99 6.94 -5.11
C GLU A 79 -2.20 6.41 -6.30
N ILE A 80 -1.39 5.39 -6.06
CA ILE A 80 -0.55 4.73 -7.07
C ILE A 80 -0.79 3.22 -6.98
N VAL A 81 -1.09 2.58 -8.09
CA VAL A 81 -1.24 1.13 -8.17
C VAL A 81 -0.02 0.53 -8.84
N ILE A 82 0.63 -0.42 -8.15
CA ILE A 82 1.82 -1.12 -8.63
C ILE A 82 1.51 -2.61 -8.80
N ALA A 83 1.77 -3.14 -9.99
CA ALA A 83 1.76 -4.58 -10.23
C ALA A 83 2.92 -5.24 -9.46
N ILE A 84 2.60 -6.27 -8.66
CA ILE A 84 3.58 -7.00 -7.86
C ILE A 84 4.13 -8.15 -8.69
N GLN A 85 5.33 -7.97 -9.21
CA GLN A 85 6.02 -8.95 -10.02
C GLN A 85 7.27 -9.47 -9.29
N HIS A 86 7.23 -10.71 -8.85
CA HIS A 86 8.37 -11.34 -8.20
C HIS A 86 9.36 -11.89 -9.22
N CYS A 87 10.65 -11.70 -8.92
CA CYS A 87 11.76 -12.19 -9.72
C CYS A 87 12.61 -13.17 -8.90
N LEU A 88 13.15 -14.19 -9.57
CA LEU A 88 14.26 -14.99 -9.05
C LEU A 88 15.55 -14.24 -9.35
N ILE A 89 16.34 -13.98 -8.31
CA ILE A 89 17.50 -13.09 -8.34
C ILE A 89 18.68 -13.82 -7.71
N VAL A 90 19.84 -13.72 -8.34
CA VAL A 90 21.09 -14.30 -7.85
C VAL A 90 22.18 -13.24 -7.79
N SER A 91 23.25 -13.53 -7.05
CA SER A 91 24.46 -12.70 -7.09
C SER A 91 25.01 -12.65 -8.51
N SER A 92 25.61 -11.53 -8.90
CA SER A 92 26.32 -11.39 -10.18
C SER A 92 27.52 -12.33 -10.33
N SER A 93 28.03 -12.87 -9.23
CA SER A 93 29.08 -13.90 -9.20
C SER A 93 28.56 -15.33 -9.29
N HIS A 94 27.26 -15.53 -9.41
CA HIS A 94 26.64 -16.85 -9.54
C HIS A 94 27.19 -17.58 -10.78
N LYS A 95 27.73 -18.80 -10.59
CA LYS A 95 28.33 -19.62 -11.65
C LYS A 95 27.48 -20.87 -11.84
N GLU A 96 26.36 -20.80 -12.52
CA GLU A 96 25.52 -21.97 -12.94
C GLU A 96 25.47 -23.13 -11.91
N GLN A 97 25.65 -22.81 -10.61
CA GLN A 97 25.57 -23.76 -9.52
C GLN A 97 24.10 -24.06 -9.21
N GLU A 98 23.82 -25.24 -8.71
CA GLU A 98 22.48 -25.56 -8.22
C GLU A 98 22.12 -24.63 -7.06
N ILE A 99 20.90 -24.07 -7.12
CA ILE A 99 20.37 -23.21 -6.07
C ILE A 99 19.83 -24.11 -4.95
N HIS A 100 20.49 -24.08 -3.79
CA HIS A 100 20.11 -24.85 -2.60
C HIS A 100 19.39 -24.02 -1.55
N ARG A 101 19.50 -22.68 -1.59
CA ARG A 101 18.89 -21.77 -0.61
C ARG A 101 18.16 -20.63 -1.31
N ILE A 102 16.92 -20.40 -0.94
CA ILE A 102 16.10 -19.32 -1.52
C ILE A 102 15.58 -18.43 -0.38
N TYR A 103 15.95 -17.15 -0.43
CA TYR A 103 15.63 -16.15 0.58
C TYR A 103 14.49 -15.27 0.11
N SER A 104 13.49 -15.00 0.95
CA SER A 104 12.50 -13.94 0.75
C SER A 104 11.65 -13.70 2.00
N HIS A 105 10.81 -12.67 1.92
CA HIS A 105 9.73 -12.50 2.88
C HIS A 105 8.74 -13.69 2.78
N PRO A 106 8.21 -14.22 3.91
CA PRO A 106 7.33 -15.39 3.91
C PRO A 106 6.14 -15.29 2.95
N GLN A 107 5.55 -14.09 2.84
CA GLN A 107 4.45 -13.83 1.93
C GLN A 107 4.86 -14.03 0.45
N ALA A 108 6.03 -13.56 0.04
CA ALA A 108 6.54 -13.71 -1.32
C ALA A 108 6.91 -15.17 -1.63
N LEU A 109 7.46 -15.91 -0.67
CA LEU A 109 7.68 -17.36 -0.79
C LEU A 109 6.35 -18.10 -1.05
N GLY A 110 5.31 -17.76 -0.29
CA GLY A 110 3.98 -18.32 -0.49
C GLY A 110 3.38 -17.99 -1.85
N GLN A 111 3.54 -16.74 -2.31
CA GLN A 111 3.07 -16.29 -3.62
C GLN A 111 3.79 -16.96 -4.81
N CYS A 112 4.98 -17.50 -4.60
CA CYS A 112 5.79 -18.18 -5.62
C CYS A 112 5.86 -19.69 -5.41
N SER A 113 4.99 -20.26 -4.57
CA SER A 113 5.07 -21.66 -4.12
C SER A 113 5.05 -22.69 -5.27
N ASP A 114 4.25 -22.45 -6.31
CA ASP A 114 4.16 -23.39 -7.46
C ASP A 114 5.45 -23.38 -8.29
N PHE A 115 5.99 -22.19 -8.52
CA PHE A 115 7.29 -22.06 -9.19
C PHE A 115 8.40 -22.73 -8.39
N LEU A 116 8.45 -22.53 -7.08
CA LEU A 116 9.46 -23.13 -6.20
C LEU A 116 9.38 -24.64 -6.16
N LYS A 117 8.18 -25.22 -6.01
CA LYS A 117 7.96 -26.67 -6.01
C LYS A 117 8.39 -27.33 -7.31
N ASN A 118 8.12 -26.67 -8.44
CA ASN A 118 8.38 -27.24 -9.76
C ASN A 118 9.86 -27.14 -10.19
N ASN A 119 10.58 -26.10 -9.74
CA ASN A 119 11.94 -25.82 -10.21
C ASN A 119 13.01 -26.05 -9.13
N PHE A 120 12.66 -25.98 -7.85
CA PHE A 120 13.60 -26.05 -6.73
C PHE A 120 13.00 -26.86 -5.56
N PRO A 121 12.56 -28.12 -5.77
CA PRO A 121 11.87 -28.92 -4.76
C PRO A 121 12.71 -29.19 -3.51
N GLU A 122 14.05 -29.26 -3.68
CA GLU A 122 14.99 -29.57 -2.60
C GLU A 122 15.62 -28.31 -1.96
N ALA A 123 15.31 -27.11 -2.46
CA ALA A 123 15.89 -25.90 -1.96
C ALA A 123 15.31 -25.54 -0.57
N GLN A 124 16.18 -25.13 0.34
CA GLN A 124 15.78 -24.60 1.64
C GLN A 124 15.21 -23.17 1.47
N LEU A 125 13.97 -22.98 1.88
CA LEU A 125 13.31 -21.65 1.88
C LEU A 125 13.60 -20.93 3.19
N ILE A 126 14.21 -19.74 3.11
CA ILE A 126 14.68 -18.98 4.28
C ILE A 126 13.94 -17.64 4.35
N ALA A 127 13.27 -17.40 5.48
CA ALA A 127 12.52 -16.18 5.70
C ALA A 127 13.43 -14.99 6.00
N THR A 128 13.12 -13.84 5.39
CA THR A 128 13.77 -12.55 5.64
C THR A 128 12.72 -11.48 6.00
N LEU A 129 13.17 -10.35 6.55
CA LEU A 129 12.29 -9.26 6.97
C LEU A 129 11.59 -8.55 5.80
N SER A 130 12.21 -8.54 4.62
CA SER A 130 11.63 -8.00 3.38
C SER A 130 12.22 -8.70 2.15
N THR A 131 11.53 -8.58 1.02
CA THR A 131 12.02 -9.07 -0.27
C THR A 131 13.30 -8.36 -0.73
N SER A 132 13.47 -7.08 -0.39
CA SER A 132 14.72 -6.34 -0.68
C SER A 132 15.87 -6.80 0.19
N ALA A 133 15.64 -7.05 1.49
CA ALA A 133 16.66 -7.60 2.39
C ALA A 133 17.13 -9.00 1.94
N ALA A 134 16.23 -9.79 1.34
CA ALA A 134 16.61 -11.08 0.75
C ALA A 134 17.64 -10.92 -0.38
N VAL A 135 17.45 -9.91 -1.24
CA VAL A 135 18.40 -9.63 -2.34
C VAL A 135 19.75 -9.17 -1.78
N GLU A 136 19.76 -8.25 -0.82
CA GLU A 136 20.99 -7.80 -0.14
C GLU A 136 21.74 -9.00 0.49
N GLN A 137 21.02 -9.89 1.15
CA GLN A 137 21.59 -11.07 1.78
C GLN A 137 22.28 -12.00 0.78
N VAL A 138 21.64 -12.26 -0.37
CA VAL A 138 22.21 -13.14 -1.42
C VAL A 138 23.50 -12.56 -2.01
N MET A 139 23.64 -11.23 -2.04
CA MET A 139 24.91 -10.60 -2.51
C MET A 139 26.12 -10.91 -1.62
N THR A 140 25.89 -11.32 -0.37
CA THR A 140 26.94 -11.66 0.61
C THR A 140 27.11 -13.16 0.82
N GLN A 141 26.28 -13.99 0.14
CA GLN A 141 26.31 -15.46 0.26
C GLN A 141 27.13 -16.10 -0.86
N ASP A 142 27.42 -17.39 -0.67
CA ASP A 142 28.02 -18.23 -1.70
C ASP A 142 27.08 -18.41 -2.89
N GLY A 143 27.63 -18.79 -4.07
CA GLY A 143 26.91 -18.83 -5.33
C GLY A 143 25.76 -19.85 -5.46
N ASP A 144 25.45 -20.62 -4.41
CA ASP A 144 24.35 -21.59 -4.34
C ASP A 144 23.01 -21.01 -3.83
N SER A 145 22.93 -19.70 -3.72
CA SER A 145 21.82 -18.98 -3.11
C SER A 145 21.10 -18.06 -4.09
N ALA A 146 19.76 -17.97 -3.95
CA ALA A 146 18.92 -17.05 -4.71
C ALA A 146 17.99 -16.27 -3.77
N ALA A 147 17.46 -15.15 -4.27
CA ALA A 147 16.41 -14.39 -3.60
C ALA A 147 15.16 -14.32 -4.48
N ILE A 148 13.99 -14.19 -3.84
CA ILE A 148 12.77 -13.71 -4.50
C ILE A 148 12.54 -12.29 -4.08
N GLY A 149 12.48 -11.38 -5.06
CA GLY A 149 12.30 -9.95 -4.81
C GLY A 149 11.87 -9.17 -6.04
N PRO A 150 11.66 -7.85 -5.89
CA PRO A 150 11.38 -6.98 -7.02
C PRO A 150 12.63 -6.75 -7.88
N GLU A 151 12.43 -6.54 -9.17
CA GLU A 151 13.52 -6.20 -10.10
C GLU A 151 14.31 -4.97 -9.64
N ARG A 152 13.65 -4.02 -9.01
CA ARG A 152 14.27 -2.82 -8.44
C ARG A 152 15.36 -3.17 -7.42
N ALA A 153 15.11 -4.16 -6.54
CA ALA A 153 16.10 -4.60 -5.57
C ALA A 153 17.34 -5.21 -6.25
N ALA A 154 17.13 -5.98 -7.33
CA ALA A 154 18.27 -6.51 -8.11
C ALA A 154 19.09 -5.37 -8.71
N LEU A 155 18.44 -4.38 -9.31
CA LEU A 155 19.10 -3.23 -9.96
C LEU A 155 20.01 -2.46 -9.00
N ILE A 156 19.49 -2.09 -7.81
CA ILE A 156 20.25 -1.27 -6.85
C ILE A 156 21.40 -2.04 -6.17
N ASN A 157 21.30 -3.36 -6.11
CA ASN A 157 22.35 -4.22 -5.53
C ASN A 157 23.32 -4.78 -6.58
N GLY A 158 23.14 -4.48 -7.86
CA GLY A 158 23.96 -5.05 -8.94
C GLY A 158 23.80 -6.58 -9.07
N ALA A 159 22.64 -7.11 -8.67
CA ALA A 159 22.29 -8.52 -8.75
C ALA A 159 21.72 -8.87 -10.13
N THR A 160 21.72 -10.17 -10.46
CA THR A 160 21.23 -10.69 -11.74
C THR A 160 19.81 -11.25 -11.58
N VAL A 161 18.87 -10.77 -12.40
CA VAL A 161 17.52 -11.34 -12.52
C VAL A 161 17.59 -12.55 -13.44
N VAL A 162 17.32 -13.75 -12.90
CA VAL A 162 17.29 -15.03 -13.65
C VAL A 162 15.95 -15.21 -14.31
N LYS A 163 14.86 -14.95 -13.59
CA LYS A 163 13.49 -15.10 -14.10
C LYS A 163 12.55 -14.08 -13.49
N LYS A 164 11.68 -13.50 -14.32
CA LYS A 164 10.63 -12.56 -13.91
C LYS A 164 9.26 -13.24 -13.89
N GLY A 165 8.33 -12.70 -13.10
CA GLY A 165 6.94 -13.12 -13.12
C GLY A 165 6.72 -14.54 -12.59
N ILE A 166 7.42 -14.89 -11.49
CA ILE A 166 7.39 -16.24 -10.90
C ILE A 166 6.25 -16.44 -9.88
N GLN A 167 5.45 -15.42 -9.63
CA GLN A 167 4.30 -15.50 -8.71
C GLN A 167 3.15 -16.34 -9.31
N ASN A 168 2.42 -17.05 -8.44
CA ASN A 168 1.29 -17.91 -8.84
C ASN A 168 0.14 -17.10 -9.46
N ASN A 169 -0.13 -15.89 -8.92
CA ASN A 169 -1.19 -15.01 -9.42
C ASN A 169 -0.59 -13.80 -10.15
N PRO A 170 -0.80 -13.65 -11.47
CA PRO A 170 -0.27 -12.52 -12.24
C PRO A 170 -1.02 -11.21 -12.02
N TYR A 171 -2.21 -11.24 -11.39
CA TYR A 171 -3.06 -10.07 -11.14
C TYR A 171 -2.83 -9.45 -9.76
N ASN A 172 -1.70 -9.75 -9.12
CA ASN A 172 -1.34 -9.18 -7.83
C ASN A 172 -0.94 -7.71 -8.01
N VAL A 173 -1.72 -6.81 -7.40
CA VAL A 173 -1.43 -5.38 -7.36
C VAL A 173 -1.46 -4.87 -5.93
N THR A 174 -0.67 -3.85 -5.65
CA THR A 174 -0.72 -3.12 -4.38
C THR A 174 -1.05 -1.67 -4.66
N ARG A 175 -2.04 -1.15 -3.94
CA ARG A 175 -2.41 0.26 -3.90
C ARG A 175 -1.61 0.95 -2.81
N PHE A 176 -0.90 2.01 -3.20
CA PHE A 176 -0.18 2.92 -2.32
C PHE A 176 -0.91 4.24 -2.30
N ILE A 177 -0.80 4.96 -1.20
CA ILE A 177 -1.31 6.32 -1.06
C ILE A 177 -0.19 7.29 -0.76
N VAL A 178 -0.35 8.51 -1.27
CA VAL A 178 0.44 9.67 -0.88
C VAL A 178 -0.31 10.39 0.21
N ILE A 179 0.32 10.56 1.37
CA ILE A 179 -0.21 11.35 2.48
C ILE A 179 0.49 12.71 2.54
N ALA A 180 -0.29 13.76 2.83
CA ALA A 180 0.18 15.14 2.91
C ALA A 180 -0.71 15.96 3.87
N ASP A 181 -0.38 17.22 4.08
CA ASP A 181 -1.20 18.15 4.88
C ASP A 181 -2.50 18.57 4.19
N SER A 182 -2.57 18.41 2.88
CA SER A 182 -3.75 18.74 2.06
C SER A 182 -3.93 17.73 0.95
N ASP A 183 -5.18 17.51 0.58
CA ASP A 183 -5.56 16.71 -0.56
C ASP A 183 -5.29 17.40 -1.91
N HIS A 184 -5.57 16.70 -3.00
CA HIS A 184 -5.41 17.18 -4.35
C HIS A 184 -6.60 18.06 -4.77
N PRO A 185 -6.42 19.12 -5.58
CA PRO A 185 -7.53 19.79 -6.26
C PRO A 185 -8.25 18.84 -7.24
N PRO A 186 -9.56 19.06 -7.54
CA PRO A 186 -10.31 18.19 -8.45
C PRO A 186 -9.61 17.97 -9.79
N THR A 187 -9.48 16.71 -10.21
CA THR A 187 -8.88 16.30 -11.50
C THR A 187 -9.92 15.78 -12.48
N GLY A 188 -11.09 15.34 -11.98
CA GLY A 188 -12.13 14.65 -12.74
C GLY A 188 -11.95 13.12 -12.75
N ASN A 189 -10.86 12.60 -12.20
CA ASN A 189 -10.64 11.18 -11.91
C ASN A 189 -10.18 11.06 -10.46
N ASP A 190 -11.10 11.25 -9.53
CA ASP A 190 -10.81 11.39 -8.12
C ASP A 190 -11.53 10.32 -7.29
N LYS A 191 -11.03 10.08 -6.09
CA LYS A 191 -11.60 9.16 -5.12
C LYS A 191 -11.63 9.82 -3.75
N THR A 192 -12.80 9.91 -3.15
CA THR A 192 -12.99 10.43 -1.79
C THR A 192 -13.00 9.30 -0.78
N SER A 193 -12.07 9.32 0.16
CA SER A 193 -12.05 8.40 1.31
C SER A 193 -12.70 9.07 2.52
N ILE A 194 -13.62 8.37 3.17
CA ILE A 194 -14.37 8.85 4.35
C ILE A 194 -14.23 7.81 5.45
N CYS A 195 -13.91 8.28 6.65
CA CYS A 195 -13.95 7.47 7.87
C CYS A 195 -14.99 8.04 8.85
N PHE A 196 -15.90 7.20 9.31
CA PHE A 196 -16.95 7.59 10.25
C PHE A 196 -17.27 6.49 11.25
N SER A 197 -17.94 6.86 12.34
CA SER A 197 -18.58 5.95 13.30
C SER A 197 -20.00 6.44 13.58
N PHE A 198 -20.77 5.61 14.27
CA PHE A 198 -22.10 6.01 14.76
C PHE A 198 -22.04 6.31 16.26
N ALA A 199 -22.83 7.28 16.72
CA ALA A 199 -22.92 7.58 18.16
C ALA A 199 -23.60 6.45 18.95
N GLU A 200 -24.47 5.68 18.30
CA GLU A 200 -25.17 4.52 18.84
C GLU A 200 -25.17 3.40 17.81
N ASP A 201 -25.06 2.17 18.25
CA ASP A 201 -25.20 1.01 17.36
C ASP A 201 -26.69 0.65 17.25
N LYS A 202 -27.27 0.87 16.05
CA LYS A 202 -28.66 0.55 15.75
C LYS A 202 -28.78 -0.16 14.40
N PRO A 203 -29.69 -1.14 14.26
CA PRO A 203 -29.96 -1.77 12.99
C PRO A 203 -30.34 -0.74 11.91
N GLY A 204 -29.73 -0.85 10.73
CA GLY A 204 -30.06 -0.04 9.57
C GLY A 204 -29.27 1.26 9.39
N LEU A 205 -28.45 1.70 10.36
CA LEU A 205 -27.67 2.94 10.24
C LEU A 205 -26.70 2.91 9.05
N LEU A 206 -25.94 1.84 8.90
CA LEU A 206 -25.05 1.68 7.74
C LEU A 206 -25.85 1.64 6.43
N ASN A 207 -27.01 0.98 6.41
CA ASN A 207 -27.87 0.95 5.23
C ASN A 207 -28.33 2.35 4.83
N THR A 208 -28.62 3.25 5.79
CA THR A 208 -29.00 4.64 5.49
C THR A 208 -27.86 5.38 4.75
N VAL A 209 -26.61 5.18 5.18
CA VAL A 209 -25.44 5.75 4.48
C VAL A 209 -25.32 5.20 3.06
N LEU A 210 -25.44 3.87 2.89
CA LEU A 210 -25.35 3.24 1.58
C LEU A 210 -26.47 3.67 0.63
N LEU A 211 -27.68 3.86 1.14
CA LEU A 211 -28.82 4.39 0.35
C LEU A 211 -28.60 5.84 -0.09
N SER A 212 -28.02 6.70 0.77
CA SER A 212 -27.67 8.07 0.39
C SER A 212 -26.66 8.10 -0.76
N ILE A 213 -25.63 7.24 -0.71
CA ILE A 213 -24.63 7.10 -1.77
C ILE A 213 -25.28 6.65 -3.07
N ALA A 214 -26.07 5.56 -3.03
CA ALA A 214 -26.74 5.00 -4.19
C ALA A 214 -27.73 5.99 -4.84
N ALA A 215 -28.49 6.75 -4.03
CA ALA A 215 -29.46 7.73 -4.51
C ALA A 215 -28.83 8.90 -5.28
N LYS A 216 -27.54 9.19 -5.06
CA LYS A 216 -26.78 10.23 -5.79
C LYS A 216 -26.04 9.67 -7.02
N GLY A 217 -26.14 8.36 -7.29
CA GLY A 217 -25.46 7.72 -8.42
C GLY A 217 -23.94 7.68 -8.30
N VAL A 218 -23.39 7.81 -7.08
CA VAL A 218 -21.95 7.72 -6.82
C VAL A 218 -21.57 6.26 -6.57
N ASN A 219 -20.49 5.80 -7.19
CA ASN A 219 -20.00 4.44 -6.97
C ASN A 219 -19.23 4.34 -5.65
N LEU A 220 -19.55 3.31 -4.86
CA LEU A 220 -18.81 2.91 -3.66
C LEU A 220 -17.78 1.84 -4.08
N SER A 221 -16.49 2.19 -4.09
CA SER A 221 -15.42 1.30 -4.54
C SER A 221 -14.81 0.46 -3.41
N LYS A 222 -14.95 0.91 -2.16
CA LYS A 222 -14.47 0.19 -0.97
C LYS A 222 -15.39 0.42 0.23
N ILE A 223 -15.55 -0.59 1.05
CA ILE A 223 -16.13 -0.50 2.39
C ILE A 223 -15.41 -1.46 3.33
N GLU A 224 -14.98 -0.96 4.47
CA GLU A 224 -14.33 -1.75 5.51
C GLU A 224 -14.76 -1.28 6.89
N SER A 225 -14.90 -2.20 7.84
CA SER A 225 -15.14 -1.89 9.25
C SER A 225 -13.91 -2.20 10.09
N ARG A 226 -13.56 -1.29 11.00
CA ARG A 226 -12.46 -1.46 11.95
C ARG A 226 -12.95 -1.26 13.38
N PRO A 227 -12.64 -2.15 14.33
CA PRO A 227 -12.97 -1.94 15.74
C PRO A 227 -12.36 -0.62 16.24
N THR A 228 -13.11 0.13 17.05
CA THR A 228 -12.59 1.38 17.64
C THR A 228 -11.47 1.13 18.66
N GLY A 229 -11.36 -0.09 19.18
CA GLY A 229 -10.44 -0.46 20.25
C GLY A 229 -10.86 0.06 21.64
N LYS A 230 -12.01 0.74 21.75
CA LYS A 230 -12.55 1.27 23.01
C LYS A 230 -13.53 0.30 23.66
N ILE A 231 -14.58 -0.05 22.94
CA ILE A 231 -15.67 -0.95 23.41
C ILE A 231 -15.90 -2.00 22.33
N LEU A 232 -16.10 -3.26 22.75
CA LEU A 232 -16.46 -4.34 21.83
C LEU A 232 -17.84 -4.06 21.22
N GLY A 233 -17.93 -4.11 19.89
CA GLY A 233 -19.15 -3.76 19.14
C GLY A 233 -19.14 -2.36 18.53
N GLU A 234 -18.20 -1.49 18.91
CA GLU A 234 -18.04 -0.20 18.25
C GLU A 234 -17.06 -0.28 17.08
N TYR A 235 -17.44 0.31 15.95
CA TYR A 235 -16.67 0.24 14.71
C TYR A 235 -16.50 1.63 14.07
N TYR A 236 -15.34 1.84 13.47
CA TYR A 236 -15.14 2.80 12.40
C TYR A 236 -15.48 2.13 11.08
N PHE A 237 -16.13 2.88 10.20
CA PHE A 237 -16.38 2.49 8.81
C PHE A 237 -15.53 3.37 7.90
N LEU A 238 -14.75 2.72 7.04
CA LEU A 238 -13.96 3.38 6.02
C LEU A 238 -14.59 3.04 4.68
N ILE A 239 -14.87 4.08 3.89
CA ILE A 239 -15.45 3.94 2.55
C ILE A 239 -14.69 4.78 1.56
N ASP A 240 -14.56 4.27 0.32
CA ASP A 240 -14.03 5.03 -0.81
C ASP A 240 -15.15 5.25 -1.83
N LEU A 241 -15.38 6.50 -2.20
CA LEU A 241 -16.35 6.95 -3.20
C LEU A 241 -15.63 7.45 -4.44
N ASN A 242 -16.14 7.12 -5.63
CA ASN A 242 -15.63 7.73 -6.85
C ASN A 242 -16.11 9.18 -6.96
N GLY A 243 -15.18 10.09 -7.28
CA GLY A 243 -15.41 11.54 -7.39
C GLY A 243 -14.81 12.31 -6.23
N HIS A 244 -14.52 13.59 -6.51
CA HIS A 244 -13.93 14.51 -5.54
C HIS A 244 -14.97 15.02 -4.53
N ARG A 245 -14.60 15.22 -3.27
CA ARG A 245 -15.53 15.72 -2.21
C ARG A 245 -16.17 17.07 -2.51
N GLN A 246 -15.59 17.87 -3.40
CA GLN A 246 -16.15 19.15 -3.86
C GLN A 246 -17.13 18.97 -5.01
N GLU A 247 -17.22 17.79 -5.63
CA GLU A 247 -18.24 17.51 -6.62
C GLU A 247 -19.64 17.51 -5.99
N ALA A 248 -20.63 18.03 -6.71
CA ALA A 248 -21.96 18.29 -6.17
C ALA A 248 -22.62 17.05 -5.55
N ASN A 249 -22.45 15.86 -6.14
CA ASN A 249 -23.06 14.62 -5.64
C ASN A 249 -22.31 14.10 -4.39
N VAL A 250 -20.98 14.09 -4.40
CA VAL A 250 -20.16 13.64 -3.26
C VAL A 250 -20.34 14.60 -2.08
N ALA A 251 -20.30 15.92 -2.32
CA ALA A 251 -20.55 16.94 -1.29
C ALA A 251 -21.93 16.78 -0.63
N LYS A 252 -22.99 16.47 -1.42
CA LYS A 252 -24.33 16.19 -0.89
C LYS A 252 -24.35 14.92 -0.02
N ILE A 253 -23.67 13.86 -0.43
CA ILE A 253 -23.57 12.63 0.38
C ILE A 253 -22.93 12.96 1.73
N ILE A 254 -21.78 13.64 1.73
CA ILE A 254 -21.06 14.01 2.96
C ILE A 254 -21.98 14.84 3.87
N ALA A 255 -22.68 15.84 3.32
CA ALA A 255 -23.60 16.67 4.09
C ALA A 255 -24.79 15.88 4.67
N GLU A 256 -25.32 14.89 3.94
CA GLU A 256 -26.43 14.04 4.39
C GLU A 256 -26.03 13.04 5.47
N ILE A 257 -24.81 12.48 5.40
CA ILE A 257 -24.35 11.48 6.38
C ILE A 257 -23.78 12.11 7.67
N THR A 258 -23.19 13.31 7.58
CA THR A 258 -22.57 14.00 8.72
C THR A 258 -23.46 14.09 9.96
N PRO A 259 -24.76 14.45 9.88
CA PRO A 259 -25.62 14.52 11.07
C PRO A 259 -25.90 13.18 11.74
N ALA A 260 -25.81 12.06 10.98
CA ALA A 260 -26.08 10.72 11.46
C ALA A 260 -24.83 9.97 11.91
N THR A 261 -23.64 10.54 11.68
CA THR A 261 -22.35 9.91 11.92
C THR A 261 -21.42 10.82 12.73
N CYS A 262 -20.42 10.24 13.36
CA CYS A 262 -19.25 10.97 13.84
C CYS A 262 -18.20 10.91 12.72
N LEU A 263 -18.16 11.93 11.86
CA LEU A 263 -17.20 12.01 10.77
C LEU A 263 -15.82 12.34 11.32
N LEU A 264 -14.84 11.46 11.06
CA LEU A 264 -13.48 11.58 11.59
C LEU A 264 -12.50 12.08 10.54
N TYR A 265 -12.73 11.73 9.27
CA TYR A 265 -11.77 11.94 8.21
C TYR A 265 -12.48 12.01 6.85
N THR A 266 -12.09 12.96 6.03
CA THR A 266 -12.48 13.04 4.62
C THR A 266 -11.31 13.56 3.82
N SER A 267 -10.96 12.87 2.75
CA SER A 267 -9.79 13.17 1.94
C SER A 267 -10.02 12.77 0.49
N ASP A 268 -9.36 13.44 -0.42
CA ASP A 268 -9.42 13.18 -1.85
C ASP A 268 -8.07 12.81 -2.42
N ALA A 269 -8.03 11.73 -3.19
CA ALA A 269 -6.89 11.28 -3.95
C ALA A 269 -7.15 11.46 -5.43
N ALA A 270 -6.20 12.04 -6.17
CA ALA A 270 -6.15 11.86 -7.61
C ALA A 270 -5.91 10.37 -7.90
N ASP A 271 -6.73 9.77 -8.76
CA ASP A 271 -6.59 8.36 -9.17
C ASP A 271 -5.70 8.30 -10.40
N ASP A 272 -4.41 8.00 -10.19
CA ASP A 272 -3.43 7.81 -11.26
C ASP A 272 -3.35 6.33 -11.73
N THR A 273 -4.41 5.56 -11.48
CA THR A 273 -4.51 4.19 -11.98
C THR A 273 -4.64 4.19 -13.49
N PRO A 274 -3.76 3.52 -14.25
CA PRO A 274 -3.81 3.48 -15.72
C PRO A 274 -5.01 2.71 -16.27
#